data_419f46bff958d2c860119653742dcf51
#
_entry.id   419f46bff958d2c860119653742dcf51
#
_cell.length_a   1.000
_cell.length_b   1.000
_cell.length_c   1.000
_cell.angle_alpha   90.00
_cell.angle_beta   90.00
_cell.angle_gamma   90.00
#
_symmetry.space_group_name_H-M   'P 1'
#
loop_
_entity.id
_entity.type
_entity.pdbx_description
1 polymer ?
#
loop_
_entity_poly.entity_id
_entity_poly.type
_entity_poly.pdbx_seq_one_letter_code
_entity_poly.pdbx_strand_id
1 'polypeptide(L)'
;MKFSVSFLLSTPLLFLNLFAERPNPKSLEFTKWTPNFLVPDPVAISFDNQGRAYVTQTQRRKANDLDIRQNRDWIPDDLSFKTPNGKRAFYHKAFTSQNSDANKRRVKDFNKDGKHDLADLRFLSERIHLIEDTDSDGLADKTSIYAEGFTDEIGGIAAGVLHYDGDVYTTIVPDVWKLRDTNDDGKAAQRPASDYGFR
;
A
#
# COMPACT_ATOMS: atom_id res chain seq x y z
N MET A 1 83.94 31.07 2.14
CA MET A 1 83.08 30.01 1.60
C MET A 1 82.14 29.52 2.71
N LYS A 2 80.87 29.96 2.74
CA LYS A 2 79.92 29.55 3.77
C LYS A 2 78.92 28.63 3.10
N PHE A 3 78.90 27.38 3.52
CA PHE A 3 77.84 26.40 3.10
C PHE A 3 76.61 26.55 4.01
N SER A 4 75.50 26.86 3.39
CA SER A 4 74.17 26.86 4.08
C SER A 4 73.54 25.49 3.82
N VAL A 5 73.26 24.76 4.89
CA VAL A 5 72.49 23.48 4.85
C VAL A 5 71.06 23.79 5.15
N SER A 6 70.14 23.64 4.14
CA SER A 6 68.73 23.75 4.32
C SER A 6 68.17 22.40 4.79
N PHE A 7 67.59 22.40 5.99
CA PHE A 7 66.81 21.27 6.53
C PHE A 7 65.41 21.30 5.96
N LEU A 8 65.05 20.33 5.15
CA LEU A 8 63.69 20.06 4.72
C LEU A 8 62.98 19.30 5.87
N LEU A 9 62.06 19.98 6.57
CA LEU A 9 61.14 19.34 7.48
C LEU A 9 60.04 18.60 6.64
N SER A 10 60.11 17.30 6.63
CA SER A 10 59.02 16.46 6.14
C SER A 10 57.93 16.36 7.22
N THR A 11 56.83 17.03 7.02
CA THR A 11 55.62 16.85 7.83
C THR A 11 54.99 15.50 7.50
N PRO A 12 54.76 14.60 8.46
CA PRO A 12 54.01 13.37 8.20
C PRO A 12 52.55 13.71 7.94
N LEU A 13 52.05 13.32 6.76
CA LEU A 13 50.62 13.34 6.45
C LEU A 13 49.91 12.35 7.38
N LEU A 14 49.23 12.87 8.40
CA LEU A 14 48.33 12.07 9.21
C LEU A 14 47.12 11.69 8.34
N PHE A 15 47.11 10.47 7.82
CA PHE A 15 45.87 9.88 7.29
C PHE A 15 44.92 9.63 8.44
N LEU A 16 43.97 10.57 8.66
CA LEU A 16 42.80 10.31 9.48
C LEU A 16 41.94 9.27 8.74
N ASN A 17 42.05 8.02 9.15
CA ASN A 17 41.09 6.99 8.75
C ASN A 17 39.75 7.31 9.39
N LEU A 18 38.90 8.05 8.68
CA LEU A 18 37.48 8.17 8.98
C LEU A 18 36.82 6.85 8.60
N PHE A 19 37.06 5.80 9.36
CA PHE A 19 36.18 4.66 9.39
C PHE A 19 34.94 5.11 10.21
N ALA A 20 33.86 5.45 9.52
CA ALA A 20 32.58 5.53 10.18
C ALA A 20 32.33 4.18 10.86
N GLU A 21 32.39 4.16 12.20
CA GLU A 21 32.03 2.96 12.96
C GLU A 21 30.64 2.51 12.51
N ARG A 22 30.55 1.28 12.00
CA ARG A 22 29.24 0.69 11.70
C ARG A 22 28.49 0.59 13.03
N PRO A 23 27.27 1.12 13.12
CA PRO A 23 26.51 1.03 14.35
C PRO A 23 26.41 -0.44 14.79
N ASN A 24 26.77 -0.70 16.03
CA ASN A 24 26.65 -2.03 16.60
C ASN A 24 25.15 -2.41 16.63
N PRO A 25 24.70 -3.48 15.97
CA PRO A 25 23.30 -3.87 15.94
C PRO A 25 22.70 -4.09 17.33
N LYS A 26 23.51 -4.30 18.36
CA LYS A 26 23.07 -4.37 19.77
C LYS A 26 22.76 -3.02 20.41
N SER A 27 23.08 -1.89 19.74
CA SER A 27 22.78 -0.54 20.21
C SER A 27 21.55 0.06 19.52
N LEU A 28 20.87 -0.68 18.62
CA LEU A 28 19.64 -0.20 18.00
C LEU A 28 18.47 -0.35 18.98
N GLU A 29 17.84 0.76 19.29
CA GLU A 29 16.59 0.80 20.03
C GLU A 29 15.42 0.83 19.04
N PHE A 30 14.39 0.04 19.33
CA PHE A 30 13.16 0.00 18.54
C PHE A 30 12.05 0.61 19.36
N THR A 31 11.49 1.70 18.90
CA THR A 31 10.33 2.34 19.50
C THR A 31 9.10 2.09 18.64
N LYS A 32 8.00 1.69 19.27
CA LYS A 32 6.72 1.58 18.57
C LYS A 32 6.18 2.99 18.33
N TRP A 33 6.21 3.44 17.07
CA TRP A 33 5.79 4.78 16.68
C TRP A 33 4.29 5.03 16.87
N THR A 34 3.43 4.00 16.78
CA THR A 34 1.98 4.08 17.00
C THR A 34 1.58 3.35 18.29
N PRO A 35 1.86 3.90 19.51
CA PRO A 35 1.68 3.15 20.76
C PRO A 35 0.21 2.84 21.05
N ASN A 36 -0.72 3.70 20.66
CA ASN A 36 -2.12 3.68 21.09
C ASN A 36 -3.09 3.12 20.06
N PHE A 37 -2.64 2.82 18.84
CA PHE A 37 -3.51 2.25 17.79
C PHE A 37 -2.75 1.32 16.85
N LEU A 38 -3.52 0.56 16.06
CA LEU A 38 -3.00 -0.33 15.02
C LEU A 38 -3.75 -0.07 13.71
N VAL A 39 -3.04 -0.16 12.59
CA VAL A 39 -3.65 -0.34 11.27
C VAL A 39 -3.74 -1.84 11.02
N PRO A 40 -4.95 -2.40 10.91
CA PRO A 40 -5.10 -3.84 10.62
C PRO A 40 -4.57 -4.18 9.23
N ASP A 41 -3.96 -5.33 9.08
CA ASP A 41 -3.48 -5.88 7.81
C ASP A 41 -2.77 -4.83 6.91
N PRO A 42 -1.73 -4.13 7.42
CA PRO A 42 -1.01 -3.12 6.66
C PRO A 42 -0.19 -3.79 5.56
N VAL A 43 -0.08 -3.14 4.40
CA VAL A 43 0.65 -3.70 3.24
C VAL A 43 1.87 -2.85 2.87
N ALA A 44 1.70 -1.54 2.75
CA ALA A 44 2.77 -0.62 2.38
C ALA A 44 2.65 0.70 3.15
N ILE A 45 3.78 1.40 3.27
CA ILE A 45 3.87 2.70 3.95
C ILE A 45 4.68 3.68 3.12
N SER A 46 4.28 4.94 3.12
CA SER A 46 5.02 6.07 2.56
C SER A 46 4.87 7.27 3.47
N PHE A 47 5.90 8.11 3.55
CA PHE A 47 5.89 9.33 4.34
C PHE A 47 5.85 10.56 3.43
N ASP A 48 5.20 11.62 3.90
CA ASP A 48 5.32 12.93 3.30
C ASP A 48 6.44 13.78 3.95
N ASN A 49 6.62 15.00 3.45
CA ASN A 49 7.65 15.91 3.95
C ASN A 49 7.34 16.48 5.35
N GLN A 50 6.15 16.24 5.87
CA GLN A 50 5.72 16.64 7.22
C GLN A 50 5.86 15.50 8.24
N GLY A 51 6.32 14.32 7.79
CA GLY A 51 6.46 13.13 8.63
C GLY A 51 5.17 12.35 8.83
N ARG A 52 4.07 12.72 8.15
CA ARG A 52 2.83 11.95 8.19
C ARG A 52 2.98 10.68 7.35
N ALA A 53 2.41 9.57 7.82
CA ALA A 53 2.49 8.29 7.13
C ALA A 53 1.17 7.94 6.43
N TYR A 54 1.28 7.51 5.18
CA TYR A 54 0.19 6.91 4.42
C TYR A 54 0.38 5.40 4.41
N VAL A 55 -0.61 4.65 4.91
CA VAL A 55 -0.52 3.20 5.05
C VAL A 55 -1.67 2.54 4.34
N THR A 56 -1.38 1.65 3.39
CA THR A 56 -2.42 0.81 2.77
C THR A 56 -2.85 -0.31 3.70
N GLN A 57 -4.15 -0.51 3.78
CA GLN A 57 -4.79 -1.63 4.48
C GLN A 57 -5.54 -2.51 3.49
N THR A 58 -5.32 -3.82 3.56
CA THR A 58 -6.13 -4.76 2.80
C THR A 58 -7.21 -5.40 3.66
N GLN A 59 -8.47 -5.29 3.22
CA GLN A 59 -9.60 -6.01 3.80
C GLN A 59 -10.00 -7.22 2.94
N ARG A 60 -9.60 -7.24 1.68
CA ARG A 60 -10.04 -8.21 0.69
C ARG A 60 -9.19 -9.47 0.65
N ARG A 61 -7.93 -9.39 1.07
CA ARG A 61 -7.02 -10.52 1.08
C ARG A 61 -7.60 -11.69 1.88
N LYS A 62 -7.67 -12.87 1.24
CA LYS A 62 -8.26 -14.10 1.81
C LYS A 62 -9.73 -14.00 2.19
N ALA A 63 -10.41 -12.93 1.82
CA ALA A 63 -11.82 -12.73 2.08
C ALA A 63 -12.64 -12.82 0.78
N ASN A 64 -12.51 -11.82 -0.10
CA ASN A 64 -13.17 -11.81 -1.41
C ASN A 64 -12.18 -11.59 -2.57
N ASP A 65 -10.91 -11.80 -2.32
CA ASP A 65 -9.88 -11.93 -3.34
C ASP A 65 -9.92 -13.37 -3.88
N LEU A 66 -10.46 -13.52 -5.09
CA LEU A 66 -10.69 -14.82 -5.71
C LEU A 66 -9.37 -15.44 -6.18
N ASP A 67 -8.84 -16.33 -5.38
CA ASP A 67 -7.64 -17.09 -5.72
C ASP A 67 -7.97 -18.17 -6.78
N ILE A 68 -7.42 -18.01 -7.98
CA ILE A 68 -7.62 -18.95 -9.09
C ILE A 68 -7.14 -20.37 -8.76
N ARG A 69 -6.17 -20.51 -7.85
CA ARG A 69 -5.68 -21.83 -7.41
C ARG A 69 -6.73 -22.62 -6.66
N GLN A 70 -7.68 -21.96 -6.04
CA GLN A 70 -8.84 -22.55 -5.38
C GLN A 70 -10.03 -22.71 -6.33
N ASN A 71 -10.00 -22.06 -7.49
CA ASN A 71 -11.02 -22.05 -8.51
C ASN A 71 -10.50 -22.64 -9.82
N ARG A 72 -9.91 -23.83 -9.76
CA ARG A 72 -9.19 -24.46 -10.89
C ARG A 72 -10.05 -24.69 -12.12
N ASP A 73 -11.35 -24.85 -11.96
CA ASP A 73 -12.32 -24.96 -13.03
C ASP A 73 -12.45 -23.68 -13.86
N TRP A 74 -11.98 -22.53 -13.35
CA TRP A 74 -11.95 -21.25 -14.03
C TRP A 74 -10.60 -20.88 -14.66
N ILE A 75 -9.58 -21.74 -14.52
CA ILE A 75 -8.25 -21.46 -15.10
C ILE A 75 -8.31 -21.21 -16.62
N PRO A 76 -9.06 -22.01 -17.44
CA PRO A 76 -9.14 -21.74 -18.86
C PRO A 76 -9.76 -20.38 -19.18
N ASP A 77 -10.79 -19.98 -18.44
CA ASP A 77 -11.43 -18.67 -18.59
C ASP A 77 -10.45 -17.56 -18.20
N ASP A 78 -9.81 -17.67 -17.03
CA ASP A 78 -8.86 -16.68 -16.52
C ASP A 78 -7.68 -16.44 -17.48
N LEU A 79 -7.14 -17.51 -18.06
CA LEU A 79 -6.08 -17.42 -19.08
C LEU A 79 -6.56 -16.80 -20.40
N SER A 80 -7.86 -16.85 -20.68
CA SER A 80 -8.44 -16.29 -21.90
C SER A 80 -8.64 -14.78 -21.87
N PHE A 81 -8.68 -14.16 -20.69
CA PHE A 81 -8.94 -12.74 -20.54
C PHE A 81 -7.82 -11.91 -21.18
N LYS A 82 -8.21 -10.95 -22.03
CA LYS A 82 -7.29 -10.01 -22.68
C LYS A 82 -7.37 -8.61 -22.07
N THR A 83 -8.43 -8.33 -21.33
CA THR A 83 -8.71 -7.03 -20.73
C THR A 83 -9.39 -7.19 -19.37
N PRO A 84 -9.29 -6.19 -18.47
CA PRO A 84 -10.07 -6.15 -17.25
C PRO A 84 -11.58 -6.28 -17.48
N ASN A 85 -12.10 -5.69 -18.56
CA ASN A 85 -13.51 -5.78 -18.90
C ASN A 85 -13.93 -7.22 -19.29
N GLY A 86 -13.05 -8.01 -19.89
CA GLY A 86 -13.30 -9.43 -20.15
C GLY A 86 -13.49 -10.21 -18.84
N LYS A 87 -12.63 -9.99 -17.85
CA LYS A 87 -12.75 -10.59 -16.51
C LYS A 87 -14.03 -10.12 -15.81
N ARG A 88 -14.36 -8.81 -15.91
CA ARG A 88 -15.60 -8.26 -15.34
C ARG A 88 -16.85 -8.91 -15.92
N ALA A 89 -16.90 -9.04 -17.25
CA ALA A 89 -18.02 -9.67 -17.93
C ALA A 89 -18.20 -11.15 -17.51
N PHE A 90 -17.09 -11.87 -17.34
CA PHE A 90 -17.12 -13.23 -16.81
C PHE A 90 -17.67 -13.28 -15.38
N TYR A 91 -17.21 -12.40 -14.48
CA TYR A 91 -17.72 -12.35 -13.10
C TYR A 91 -19.20 -12.00 -13.04
N HIS A 92 -19.68 -11.05 -13.86
CA HIS A 92 -21.10 -10.70 -13.93
C HIS A 92 -21.96 -11.89 -14.37
N LYS A 93 -21.44 -12.76 -15.23
CA LYS A 93 -22.11 -13.99 -15.66
C LYS A 93 -22.07 -15.08 -14.58
N ALA A 94 -20.93 -15.22 -13.89
CA ALA A 94 -20.70 -16.27 -12.92
C ALA A 94 -21.40 -15.99 -11.57
N PHE A 95 -21.32 -14.74 -11.10
CA PHE A 95 -21.83 -14.33 -9.77
C PHE A 95 -23.23 -13.72 -9.85
N THR A 96 -24.15 -14.41 -10.51
CA THR A 96 -25.57 -14.06 -10.46
C THR A 96 -26.23 -14.66 -9.22
N SER A 97 -27.35 -14.08 -8.77
CA SER A 97 -28.11 -14.64 -7.66
C SER A 97 -28.64 -16.05 -7.93
N GLN A 98 -28.86 -16.42 -9.20
CA GLN A 98 -29.23 -17.79 -9.61
C GLN A 98 -28.09 -18.79 -9.39
N ASN A 99 -26.85 -18.35 -9.43
CA ASN A 99 -25.66 -19.17 -9.24
C ASN A 99 -25.17 -19.18 -7.78
N SER A 100 -25.91 -18.59 -6.86
CA SER A 100 -25.52 -18.39 -5.46
C SER A 100 -25.04 -19.67 -4.79
N ASP A 101 -25.78 -20.78 -4.92
CA ASP A 101 -25.40 -22.06 -4.31
C ASP A 101 -24.06 -22.61 -4.84
N ALA A 102 -23.80 -22.47 -6.13
CA ALA A 102 -22.53 -22.86 -6.74
C ALA A 102 -21.37 -21.97 -6.26
N ASN A 103 -21.65 -20.73 -5.89
CA ASN A 103 -20.65 -19.75 -5.47
C ASN A 103 -20.34 -19.77 -3.97
N LYS A 104 -21.08 -20.52 -3.13
CA LYS A 104 -20.79 -20.65 -1.68
C LYS A 104 -19.34 -20.98 -1.33
N ARG A 105 -18.69 -21.80 -2.16
CA ARG A 105 -17.29 -22.16 -1.98
C ARG A 105 -16.30 -21.08 -2.41
N ARG A 106 -16.73 -20.09 -3.19
CA ARG A 106 -15.90 -19.07 -3.83
C ARG A 106 -15.88 -17.76 -3.07
N VAL A 107 -17.04 -17.33 -2.58
CA VAL A 107 -17.21 -16.08 -1.86
C VAL A 107 -18.13 -16.28 -0.66
N LYS A 108 -17.83 -15.63 0.45
CA LYS A 108 -18.68 -15.60 1.64
C LYS A 108 -19.82 -14.61 1.41
N ASP A 109 -20.94 -14.86 2.07
CA ASP A 109 -22.05 -13.91 2.19
C ASP A 109 -21.62 -12.79 3.17
N PHE A 110 -21.04 -11.74 2.63
CA PHE A 110 -20.53 -10.61 3.42
C PHE A 110 -21.63 -9.60 3.76
N ASN A 111 -22.60 -9.40 2.87
CA ASN A 111 -23.72 -8.49 3.06
C ASN A 111 -24.87 -9.12 3.86
N LYS A 112 -24.79 -10.43 4.12
CA LYS A 112 -25.76 -11.21 4.92
C LYS A 112 -27.18 -11.22 4.33
N ASP A 113 -27.29 -11.23 3.01
CA ASP A 113 -28.57 -11.33 2.31
C ASP A 113 -28.98 -12.77 1.97
N GLY A 114 -28.16 -13.75 2.35
CA GLY A 114 -28.38 -15.18 2.11
C GLY A 114 -27.93 -15.64 0.72
N LYS A 115 -27.24 -14.81 -0.04
CA LYS A 115 -26.72 -15.11 -1.37
C LYS A 115 -25.19 -15.05 -1.39
N HIS A 116 -24.60 -15.62 -2.44
CA HIS A 116 -23.18 -15.58 -2.73
C HIS A 116 -23.01 -15.08 -4.15
N ASP A 117 -23.06 -13.77 -4.33
CA ASP A 117 -23.11 -13.14 -5.64
C ASP A 117 -22.18 -11.93 -5.78
N LEU A 118 -22.40 -11.13 -6.81
CA LEU A 118 -21.55 -10.00 -7.14
C LEU A 118 -21.49 -8.93 -6.05
N ALA A 119 -22.57 -8.79 -5.26
CA ALA A 119 -22.63 -7.82 -4.16
C ALA A 119 -21.60 -8.14 -3.08
N ASP A 120 -21.32 -9.41 -2.82
CA ASP A 120 -20.31 -9.84 -1.86
C ASP A 120 -18.89 -9.48 -2.31
N LEU A 121 -18.62 -9.58 -3.61
CA LEU A 121 -17.31 -9.19 -4.16
C LEU A 121 -17.04 -7.69 -4.02
N ARG A 122 -18.10 -6.87 -3.92
CA ARG A 122 -18.03 -5.42 -3.77
C ARG A 122 -18.17 -4.94 -2.33
N PHE A 123 -18.41 -5.84 -1.38
CA PHE A 123 -18.72 -5.47 0.00
C PHE A 123 -17.53 -4.91 0.75
N LEU A 124 -16.35 -5.53 0.61
CA LEU A 124 -15.13 -5.10 1.28
C LEU A 124 -14.40 -4.06 0.45
N SER A 125 -13.86 -3.05 1.14
CA SER A 125 -13.07 -1.98 0.54
C SER A 125 -11.62 -2.04 0.99
N GLU A 126 -10.69 -1.84 0.07
CA GLU A 126 -9.33 -1.45 0.42
C GLU A 126 -9.32 -0.04 0.98
N ARG A 127 -8.32 0.29 1.82
CA ARG A 127 -8.19 1.59 2.49
C ARG A 127 -6.77 2.12 2.47
N ILE A 128 -6.67 3.43 2.55
CA ILE A 128 -5.43 4.13 2.87
C ILE A 128 -5.67 4.91 4.16
N HIS A 129 -4.83 4.66 5.17
CA HIS A 129 -4.81 5.40 6.41
C HIS A 129 -3.82 6.55 6.34
N LEU A 130 -4.16 7.68 6.95
CA LEU A 130 -3.26 8.76 7.30
C LEU A 130 -2.94 8.63 8.80
N ILE A 131 -1.66 8.66 9.13
CA ILE A 131 -1.14 8.56 10.49
C ILE A 131 -0.30 9.78 10.77
N GLU A 132 -0.55 10.44 11.88
CA GLU A 132 0.02 11.74 12.23
C GLU A 132 0.53 11.73 13.68
N ASP A 133 1.63 12.44 13.90
CA ASP A 133 2.11 12.91 15.20
C ASP A 133 1.68 14.38 15.29
N THR A 134 0.61 14.66 16.05
CA THR A 134 -0.03 16.00 16.06
C THR A 134 0.55 16.93 17.10
N ASP A 135 1.25 16.41 18.11
CA ASP A 135 1.88 17.18 19.18
C ASP A 135 3.41 17.26 19.08
N SER A 136 3.98 16.59 18.06
CA SER A 136 5.42 16.57 17.76
C SER A 136 6.29 15.97 18.88
N ASP A 137 5.76 15.01 19.62
CA ASP A 137 6.50 14.29 20.66
C ASP A 137 7.34 13.11 20.10
N GLY A 138 7.24 12.85 18.80
CA GLY A 138 7.93 11.77 18.10
C GLY A 138 7.14 10.45 18.05
N LEU A 139 5.92 10.42 18.57
CA LEU A 139 5.00 9.29 18.51
C LEU A 139 3.72 9.69 17.80
N ALA A 140 3.23 8.83 16.94
CA ALA A 140 1.97 9.11 16.26
C ALA A 140 0.78 8.91 17.21
N ASP A 141 -0.07 9.90 17.29
CA ASP A 141 -1.23 9.97 18.19
C ASP A 141 -2.57 9.97 17.47
N LYS A 142 -2.57 10.17 16.14
CA LYS A 142 -3.80 10.25 15.34
C LYS A 142 -3.75 9.32 14.13
N THR A 143 -4.86 8.64 13.87
CA THR A 143 -5.10 7.90 12.61
C THR A 143 -6.46 8.22 12.05
N SER A 144 -6.55 8.35 10.73
CA SER A 144 -7.79 8.59 9.99
C SER A 144 -7.79 7.80 8.68
N ILE A 145 -8.97 7.66 8.07
CA ILE A 145 -9.09 7.10 6.73
C ILE A 145 -8.86 8.23 5.72
N TYR A 146 -7.74 8.16 5.02
CA TYR A 146 -7.41 9.09 3.93
C TYR A 146 -8.23 8.80 2.67
N ALA A 147 -8.37 7.52 2.31
CA ALA A 147 -9.20 7.09 1.19
C ALA A 147 -9.75 5.68 1.40
N GLU A 148 -10.99 5.45 0.96
CA GLU A 148 -11.66 4.15 0.92
C GLU A 148 -12.66 4.11 -0.25
N GLY A 149 -13.44 3.04 -0.38
CA GLY A 149 -14.41 2.87 -1.47
C GLY A 149 -13.82 2.21 -2.71
N PHE A 150 -12.69 1.52 -2.57
CA PHE A 150 -12.10 0.69 -3.61
C PHE A 150 -12.73 -0.71 -3.57
N THR A 151 -13.88 -0.82 -4.20
CA THR A 151 -14.79 -1.99 -4.11
C THR A 151 -15.02 -2.69 -5.45
N ASP A 152 -14.18 -2.42 -6.45
CA ASP A 152 -14.33 -3.08 -7.77
C ASP A 152 -14.24 -4.60 -7.63
N GLU A 153 -15.19 -5.33 -8.20
CA GLU A 153 -15.30 -6.79 -8.10
C GLU A 153 -14.11 -7.55 -8.68
N ILE A 154 -13.41 -6.96 -9.65
CA ILE A 154 -12.17 -7.55 -10.20
C ILE A 154 -10.92 -6.99 -9.55
N GLY A 155 -11.07 -6.04 -8.63
CA GLY A 155 -9.98 -5.36 -7.97
C GLY A 155 -9.16 -6.28 -7.08
N GLY A 156 -7.86 -6.06 -7.06
CA GLY A 156 -6.94 -6.70 -6.15
C GLY A 156 -6.85 -6.00 -4.80
N ILE A 157 -5.81 -6.33 -4.06
CA ILE A 157 -5.48 -5.69 -2.79
C ILE A 157 -4.76 -4.35 -3.02
N ALA A 158 -4.86 -3.43 -2.07
CA ALA A 158 -4.04 -2.23 -2.02
C ALA A 158 -2.58 -2.63 -1.72
N ALA A 159 -1.72 -2.57 -2.74
CA ALA A 159 -0.37 -3.11 -2.65
C ALA A 159 0.68 -2.04 -2.34
N GLY A 160 0.85 -1.06 -3.22
CA GLY A 160 1.84 -0.01 -3.07
C GLY A 160 1.22 1.33 -2.66
N VAL A 161 1.99 2.17 -1.96
CA VAL A 161 1.64 3.56 -1.71
C VAL A 161 2.88 4.43 -1.84
N LEU A 162 2.73 5.61 -2.43
CA LEU A 162 3.78 6.62 -2.57
C LEU A 162 3.18 8.01 -2.40
N HIS A 163 3.70 8.80 -1.47
CA HIS A 163 3.46 10.24 -1.45
C HIS A 163 4.52 10.94 -2.31
N TYR A 164 4.07 11.75 -3.26
CA TYR A 164 4.94 12.54 -4.12
C TYR A 164 4.24 13.82 -4.60
N ASP A 165 4.89 14.96 -4.40
CA ASP A 165 4.45 16.28 -4.87
C ASP A 165 3.00 16.64 -4.49
N GLY A 166 2.63 16.36 -3.23
CA GLY A 166 1.29 16.64 -2.68
C GLY A 166 0.20 15.65 -3.10
N ASP A 167 0.54 14.62 -3.89
CA ASP A 167 -0.34 13.54 -4.26
C ASP A 167 0.05 12.24 -3.57
N VAL A 168 -0.94 11.38 -3.33
CA VAL A 168 -0.73 10.00 -2.90
C VAL A 168 -1.10 9.06 -4.03
N TYR A 169 -0.15 8.27 -4.46
CA TYR A 169 -0.33 7.23 -5.48
C TYR A 169 -0.48 5.88 -4.80
N THR A 170 -1.43 5.07 -5.25
CA THR A 170 -1.61 3.70 -4.77
C THR A 170 -1.98 2.75 -5.90
N THR A 171 -1.53 1.49 -5.77
CA THR A 171 -1.87 0.43 -6.72
C THR A 171 -2.92 -0.47 -6.13
N ILE A 172 -4.09 -0.52 -6.76
CA ILE A 172 -5.17 -1.46 -6.49
C ILE A 172 -5.57 -2.03 -7.84
N VAL A 173 -4.96 -3.17 -8.19
CA VAL A 173 -5.12 -3.77 -9.53
C VAL A 173 -6.62 -3.85 -9.89
N PRO A 174 -7.05 -3.49 -11.12
CA PRO A 174 -6.20 -3.22 -12.30
C PRO A 174 -5.69 -1.76 -12.41
N ASP A 175 -5.96 -0.90 -11.44
CA ASP A 175 -5.73 0.53 -11.55
C ASP A 175 -4.55 1.02 -10.70
N VAL A 176 -3.97 2.13 -11.17
CA VAL A 176 -3.12 3.01 -10.36
C VAL A 176 -3.94 4.26 -10.03
N TRP A 177 -4.09 4.56 -8.76
CA TRP A 177 -4.88 5.68 -8.27
C TRP A 177 -3.98 6.85 -7.92
N LYS A 178 -4.40 8.03 -8.32
CA LYS A 178 -3.85 9.31 -7.88
C LYS A 178 -4.85 9.97 -6.94
N LEU A 179 -4.45 10.23 -5.71
CA LEU A 179 -5.30 10.72 -4.64
C LEU A 179 -4.77 12.07 -4.18
N ARG A 180 -5.64 13.06 -4.05
CA ARG A 180 -5.27 14.39 -3.57
C ARG A 180 -6.25 14.87 -2.52
N ASP A 181 -5.74 15.31 -1.39
CA ASP A 181 -6.42 16.14 -0.44
C ASP A 181 -6.31 17.61 -0.93
N THR A 182 -7.45 18.24 -1.23
CA THR A 182 -7.48 19.59 -1.81
C THR A 182 -7.84 20.68 -0.81
N ASN A 183 -8.26 20.29 0.38
CA ASN A 183 -8.74 21.21 1.44
C ASN A 183 -8.04 20.98 2.78
N ASP A 184 -7.03 20.11 2.80
CA ASP A 184 -6.20 19.77 3.98
C ASP A 184 -7.02 19.24 5.17
N ASP A 185 -8.08 18.47 4.88
CA ASP A 185 -8.90 17.83 5.92
C ASP A 185 -8.44 16.39 6.27
N GLY A 186 -7.36 15.93 5.65
CA GLY A 186 -6.81 14.59 5.83
C GLY A 186 -7.53 13.52 5.03
N LYS A 187 -8.33 13.90 4.01
CA LYS A 187 -9.06 12.99 3.14
C LYS A 187 -8.85 13.30 1.67
N ALA A 188 -8.74 12.27 0.87
CA ALA A 188 -8.64 12.43 -0.57
C ALA A 188 -9.97 12.89 -1.17
N ALA A 189 -10.05 14.17 -1.59
CA ALA A 189 -11.19 14.75 -2.26
C ALA A 189 -11.25 14.38 -3.76
N GLN A 190 -10.10 14.16 -4.40
CA GLN A 190 -9.99 13.76 -5.80
C GLN A 190 -9.35 12.37 -5.91
N ARG A 191 -9.96 11.50 -6.73
CA ARG A 191 -9.56 10.10 -6.91
C ARG A 191 -9.63 9.68 -8.38
N PRO A 192 -9.03 10.38 -9.32
CA PRO A 192 -8.98 9.85 -10.67
C PRO A 192 -8.10 8.60 -10.69
N ALA A 193 -8.63 7.49 -11.22
CA ALA A 193 -7.77 6.41 -11.65
C ALA A 193 -6.83 6.97 -12.73
N SER A 194 -5.53 6.71 -12.65
CA SER A 194 -4.66 7.11 -13.75
C SER A 194 -5.00 6.28 -14.97
N ASP A 195 -4.97 6.88 -16.17
CA ASP A 195 -5.15 6.17 -17.44
C ASP A 195 -4.06 5.11 -17.73
N TYR A 196 -3.14 4.93 -16.79
CA TYR A 196 -2.00 3.99 -16.83
C TYR A 196 -2.25 2.69 -16.08
N GLY A 197 -3.49 2.28 -15.89
CA GLY A 197 -3.81 0.94 -15.40
C GLY A 197 -3.21 -0.14 -16.29
N PHE A 198 -2.92 -1.30 -15.74
CA PHE A 198 -2.51 -2.49 -16.50
C PHE A 198 -3.68 -2.89 -17.42
N ARG A 199 -3.60 -2.49 -18.68
CA ARG A 199 -4.57 -2.80 -19.74
C ARG A 199 -4.12 -4.01 -20.53
#